data_4ff3c3ae58827c58268eac92a96fe39e
#
_entry.id   4ff3c3ae58827c58268eac92a96fe39e
#
_cell.length_a   1.000
_cell.length_b   1.000
_cell.length_c   1.000
_cell.angle_alpha   90.00
_cell.angle_beta   90.00
_cell.angle_gamma   90.00
#
_symmetry.space_group_name_H-M   'P 1'
#
loop_
_entity.id
_entity.type
_entity.pdbx_description
1 polymer ?
#
loop_
_entity_poly.entity_id
_entity_poly.type
_entity_poly.pdbx_seq_one_letter_code
_entity_poly.pdbx_strand_id
1 'polypeptide(L)'
;MKMRLQTTRKNYMFRLWFPLLILLLVGPGVFGALKVEAEDMILIPEGPFIMGSSDEDILWAAKQFHSESLDWYRDETPAHSVSLPAFKIDKYEVSVGKYRLYMEATGKPAPREFVNARLNHPLQPVVSVSWHDAKDYCLWSKKRLPTELEWEKAARGNDKRYYPWGNKPDALNANVRGKGDNYRNTSPVGKFPEGASPYGVMDMSGNVWEWTENWYQPHPGNEHTNDLYGERFKVIKGGSWYSTLDLARPAIRGKALPEQKKNYIGFRCVASK
;
A
#
# COMPACT_ATOMS: atom_id res chain seq x y z
N MET A 1 47.19 -13.95 91.75
CA MET A 1 47.58 -14.10 90.37
C MET A 1 47.14 -12.84 89.64
N LYS A 2 48.07 -11.93 89.38
CA LYS A 2 47.83 -10.57 88.85
C LYS A 2 47.98 -10.60 87.32
N MET A 3 46.94 -10.24 86.59
CA MET A 3 47.04 -10.05 85.13
C MET A 3 46.95 -8.57 84.80
N ARG A 4 48.00 -8.05 84.20
CA ARG A 4 48.13 -6.65 83.79
C ARG A 4 47.31 -6.40 82.50
N LEU A 5 46.51 -5.35 82.54
CA LEU A 5 45.86 -4.76 81.35
C LEU A 5 46.86 -3.78 80.68
N GLN A 6 47.18 -4.06 79.46
CA GLN A 6 47.89 -3.12 78.56
C GLN A 6 46.86 -2.37 77.70
N THR A 7 46.78 -1.09 77.88
CA THR A 7 46.02 -0.15 77.07
C THR A 7 46.83 0.28 75.83
N THR A 8 46.41 -0.15 74.67
CA THR A 8 46.92 0.38 73.41
C THR A 8 45.99 1.46 72.88
N ARG A 9 46.48 2.69 72.83
CA ARG A 9 45.82 3.81 72.15
C ARG A 9 45.89 3.59 70.64
N LYS A 10 44.76 3.44 69.94
CA LYS A 10 44.64 3.55 68.49
C LYS A 10 44.23 4.95 68.09
N ASN A 11 45.12 5.61 67.35
CA ASN A 11 44.89 6.90 66.72
C ASN A 11 43.84 6.70 65.58
N TYR A 12 42.69 7.33 65.69
CA TYR A 12 41.73 7.42 64.58
C TYR A 12 42.10 8.61 63.71
N MET A 13 42.69 8.34 62.56
CA MET A 13 42.83 9.29 61.48
C MET A 13 41.51 9.41 60.73
N PHE A 14 40.80 10.55 60.88
CA PHE A 14 39.64 10.91 60.14
C PHE A 14 39.96 11.00 58.64
N ARG A 15 39.62 10.02 57.85
CA ARG A 15 39.57 10.12 56.39
C ARG A 15 38.26 10.72 56.01
N LEU A 16 38.27 11.97 55.56
CA LEU A 16 37.16 12.64 54.87
C LEU A 16 36.93 11.87 53.54
N TRP A 17 35.83 11.14 53.51
CA TRP A 17 35.30 10.60 52.24
C TRP A 17 34.50 11.71 51.57
N PHE A 18 35.05 12.29 50.51
CA PHE A 18 34.23 13.06 49.53
C PHE A 18 33.45 12.05 48.70
N PRO A 19 32.12 12.15 48.64
CA PRO A 19 31.40 11.38 47.68
C PRO A 19 31.71 11.97 46.30
N LEU A 20 32.36 11.16 45.45
CA LEU A 20 32.53 11.44 44.04
C LEU A 20 31.15 11.44 43.40
N LEU A 21 30.60 12.64 43.17
CA LEU A 21 29.37 12.82 42.40
C LEU A 21 29.67 12.40 40.95
N ILE A 22 29.39 11.14 40.60
CA ILE A 22 29.44 10.69 39.22
C ILE A 22 28.27 11.38 38.52
N LEU A 23 28.57 12.52 37.89
CA LEU A 23 27.68 13.15 36.93
C LEU A 23 27.58 12.18 35.73
N LEU A 24 26.55 11.33 35.71
CA LEU A 24 26.14 10.62 34.52
C LEU A 24 25.72 11.69 33.50
N LEU A 25 26.67 12.10 32.66
CA LEU A 25 26.36 12.76 31.40
C LEU A 25 25.51 11.76 30.58
N VAL A 26 24.19 11.88 30.76
CA VAL A 26 23.27 11.37 29.78
C VAL A 26 23.54 12.18 28.50
N GLY A 27 24.43 11.67 27.68
CA GLY A 27 24.63 12.20 26.34
C GLY A 27 23.28 12.19 25.64
N PRO A 28 23.02 13.15 24.75
CA PRO A 28 21.79 13.13 23.97
C PRO A 28 21.71 11.75 23.30
N GLY A 29 20.74 10.95 23.76
CA GLY A 29 20.47 9.65 23.18
C GLY A 29 20.45 9.84 21.66
N VAL A 30 21.16 8.98 20.97
CA VAL A 30 21.09 8.81 19.53
C VAL A 30 19.64 8.44 19.24
N PHE A 31 18.77 9.43 19.22
CA PHE A 31 17.60 9.39 18.38
C PHE A 31 18.17 9.37 16.96
N GLY A 32 18.52 8.18 16.52
CA GLY A 32 18.63 7.91 15.11
C GLY A 32 17.29 8.33 14.56
N ALA A 33 17.21 9.56 14.05
CA ALA A 33 16.12 9.97 13.19
C ALA A 33 16.06 8.86 12.15
N LEU A 34 15.06 7.97 12.29
CA LEU A 34 14.62 7.16 11.18
C LEU A 34 14.43 8.19 10.07
N LYS A 35 15.40 8.23 9.15
CA LYS A 35 15.30 8.98 7.92
C LYS A 35 14.00 8.45 7.34
N VAL A 36 12.92 9.24 7.47
CA VAL A 36 11.73 9.03 6.66
C VAL A 36 12.30 9.06 5.26
N GLU A 37 12.46 7.87 4.66
CA GLU A 37 12.96 7.76 3.31
C GLU A 37 12.15 8.75 2.50
N ALA A 38 12.86 9.61 1.75
CA ALA A 38 12.24 10.63 0.92
C ALA A 38 11.08 9.95 0.21
N GLU A 39 9.87 10.49 0.40
CA GLU A 39 8.65 9.85 -0.09
C GLU A 39 8.85 9.50 -1.55
N ASP A 40 8.93 8.20 -1.84
CA ASP A 40 9.04 7.68 -3.20
C ASP A 40 7.71 7.93 -3.94
N MET A 41 7.43 9.19 -4.26
CA MET A 41 6.29 9.57 -5.06
C MET A 41 6.72 9.76 -6.52
N ILE A 42 5.94 9.20 -7.41
CA ILE A 42 6.12 9.33 -8.85
C ILE A 42 5.23 10.46 -9.37
N LEU A 43 5.82 11.38 -10.12
CA LEU A 43 5.07 12.41 -10.83
C LEU A 43 4.40 11.80 -12.08
N ILE A 44 3.07 11.86 -12.11
CA ILE A 44 2.28 11.53 -13.28
C ILE A 44 2.00 12.84 -14.03
N PRO A 45 2.44 12.97 -15.29
CA PRO A 45 2.29 14.21 -16.05
C PRO A 45 0.82 14.50 -16.36
N GLU A 46 0.52 15.79 -16.53
CA GLU A 46 -0.78 16.21 -17.06
C GLU A 46 -1.02 15.68 -18.47
N GLY A 47 -2.27 15.64 -18.88
CA GLY A 47 -2.65 15.30 -20.24
C GLY A 47 -3.64 14.13 -20.31
N PRO A 48 -4.00 13.73 -21.53
CA PRO A 48 -5.00 12.72 -21.78
C PRO A 48 -4.46 11.29 -21.54
N PHE A 49 -5.37 10.39 -21.24
CA PHE A 49 -5.17 8.92 -21.28
C PHE A 49 -6.50 8.26 -21.65
N ILE A 50 -6.45 6.99 -22.01
CA ILE A 50 -7.65 6.20 -22.28
C ILE A 50 -8.03 5.41 -21.02
N MET A 51 -9.18 5.75 -20.44
CA MET A 51 -9.80 5.07 -19.31
C MET A 51 -10.67 3.92 -19.81
N GLY A 52 -10.66 2.81 -19.09
CA GLY A 52 -11.57 1.69 -19.34
C GLY A 52 -11.18 0.82 -20.54
N SER A 53 -12.13 0.05 -21.03
CA SER A 53 -11.97 -0.95 -22.10
C SER A 53 -13.01 -0.77 -23.20
N SER A 54 -12.63 -1.01 -24.46
CA SER A 54 -13.55 -1.13 -25.57
C SER A 54 -14.17 -2.54 -25.62
N ASP A 55 -15.16 -2.74 -26.47
CA ASP A 55 -15.74 -4.07 -26.68
C ASP A 55 -14.69 -5.07 -27.21
N GLU A 56 -13.77 -4.62 -28.06
CA GLU A 56 -12.66 -5.46 -28.53
C GLU A 56 -11.72 -5.85 -27.39
N ASP A 57 -11.48 -4.96 -26.44
CA ASP A 57 -10.60 -5.25 -25.28
C ASP A 57 -11.23 -6.31 -24.36
N ILE A 58 -12.54 -6.21 -24.07
CA ILE A 58 -13.21 -7.21 -23.25
C ILE A 58 -13.36 -8.56 -23.96
N LEU A 59 -13.57 -8.57 -25.29
CA LEU A 59 -13.56 -9.80 -26.10
C LEU A 59 -12.18 -10.44 -26.12
N TRP A 60 -11.12 -9.64 -26.29
CA TRP A 60 -9.75 -10.14 -26.18
C TRP A 60 -9.49 -10.77 -24.80
N ALA A 61 -9.88 -10.11 -23.71
CA ALA A 61 -9.68 -10.61 -22.36
C ALA A 61 -10.43 -11.93 -22.15
N ALA A 62 -11.70 -11.98 -22.53
CA ALA A 62 -12.51 -13.20 -22.42
C ALA A 62 -11.90 -14.38 -23.19
N LYS A 63 -11.43 -14.14 -24.42
CA LYS A 63 -10.77 -15.15 -25.24
C LYS A 63 -9.43 -15.59 -24.64
N GLN A 64 -8.60 -14.62 -24.20
CA GLN A 64 -7.27 -14.88 -23.65
C GLN A 64 -7.32 -15.73 -22.38
N PHE A 65 -8.33 -15.51 -21.54
CA PHE A 65 -8.46 -16.15 -20.23
C PHE A 65 -9.58 -17.20 -20.16
N HIS A 66 -10.16 -17.54 -21.33
CA HIS A 66 -11.24 -18.52 -21.42
C HIS A 66 -12.41 -18.21 -20.48
N SER A 67 -12.77 -16.93 -20.37
CA SER A 67 -13.90 -16.50 -19.54
C SER A 67 -15.22 -16.91 -20.20
N GLU A 68 -16.10 -17.53 -19.41
CA GLU A 68 -17.42 -17.97 -19.88
C GLU A 68 -18.43 -16.82 -20.00
N SER A 69 -18.15 -15.67 -19.34
CA SER A 69 -19.03 -14.51 -19.35
C SER A 69 -18.26 -13.20 -19.57
N LEU A 70 -18.82 -12.34 -20.42
CA LEU A 70 -18.34 -10.97 -20.60
C LEU A 70 -18.78 -10.02 -19.46
N ASP A 71 -19.76 -10.41 -18.66
CA ASP A 71 -20.33 -9.56 -17.61
C ASP A 71 -19.29 -9.15 -16.54
N TRP A 72 -18.23 -9.96 -16.40
CA TRP A 72 -17.09 -9.65 -15.52
C TRP A 72 -16.31 -8.39 -15.94
N TYR A 73 -16.44 -7.98 -17.22
CA TYR A 73 -15.67 -6.90 -17.81
C TYR A 73 -16.53 -5.72 -18.29
N ARG A 74 -17.87 -5.86 -18.28
CA ARG A 74 -18.80 -4.84 -18.82
C ARG A 74 -18.75 -3.52 -18.06
N ASP A 75 -18.38 -3.54 -16.79
CA ASP A 75 -18.25 -2.33 -15.98
C ASP A 75 -16.99 -1.52 -16.29
N GLU A 76 -16.05 -2.09 -17.08
CA GLU A 76 -14.88 -1.38 -17.59
C GLU A 76 -15.21 -0.49 -18.82
N THR A 77 -16.35 -0.75 -19.48
CA THR A 77 -16.71 -0.08 -20.73
C THR A 77 -17.48 1.22 -20.50
N PRO A 78 -17.51 2.12 -21.49
CA PRO A 78 -16.70 2.14 -22.70
C PRO A 78 -15.30 2.70 -22.44
N ALA A 79 -14.35 2.37 -23.33
CA ALA A 79 -13.08 3.11 -23.37
C ALA A 79 -13.34 4.56 -23.77
N HIS A 80 -12.82 5.51 -23.00
CA HIS A 80 -13.01 6.93 -23.27
C HIS A 80 -11.76 7.76 -22.88
N SER A 81 -11.57 8.89 -23.57
CA SER A 81 -10.44 9.77 -23.29
C SER A 81 -10.76 10.67 -22.10
N VAL A 82 -9.83 10.72 -21.14
CA VAL A 82 -9.90 11.59 -19.96
C VAL A 82 -8.60 12.38 -19.86
N SER A 83 -8.70 13.70 -19.61
CA SER A 83 -7.52 14.53 -19.33
C SER A 83 -7.45 14.83 -17.83
N LEU A 84 -6.28 14.58 -17.23
CA LEU A 84 -6.02 14.85 -15.82
C LEU A 84 -4.92 15.90 -15.66
N PRO A 85 -4.98 16.74 -14.61
CA PRO A 85 -3.85 17.55 -14.20
C PRO A 85 -2.70 16.66 -13.72
N ALA A 86 -1.49 17.21 -13.65
CA ALA A 86 -0.35 16.50 -13.07
C ALA A 86 -0.58 16.26 -11.57
N PHE A 87 -0.20 15.07 -11.10
CA PHE A 87 -0.27 14.68 -9.70
C PHE A 87 0.91 13.78 -9.31
N LYS A 88 1.13 13.58 -8.04
CA LYS A 88 2.09 12.61 -7.52
C LYS A 88 1.36 11.43 -6.93
N ILE A 89 1.88 10.21 -7.14
CA ILE A 89 1.35 8.97 -6.57
C ILE A 89 2.47 8.22 -5.83
N ASP A 90 2.15 7.55 -4.73
CA ASP A 90 3.10 6.67 -4.05
C ASP A 90 3.60 5.60 -5.03
N LYS A 91 4.92 5.44 -5.13
CA LYS A 91 5.54 4.42 -5.98
C LYS A 91 5.07 3.02 -5.62
N TYR A 92 4.85 2.77 -4.35
CA TYR A 92 4.46 1.50 -3.77
C TYR A 92 3.15 1.63 -3.00
N GLU A 93 2.49 0.51 -2.74
CA GLU A 93 1.42 0.42 -1.74
C GLU A 93 1.96 0.85 -0.35
N VAL A 94 1.09 1.34 0.52
CA VAL A 94 1.47 1.65 1.91
C VAL A 94 1.86 0.36 2.62
N SER A 95 3.11 0.28 3.07
CA SER A 95 3.64 -0.91 3.73
C SER A 95 3.21 -1.01 5.20
N VAL A 96 3.26 -2.22 5.75
CA VAL A 96 3.06 -2.49 7.19
C VAL A 96 3.98 -1.62 8.04
N GLY A 97 5.24 -1.42 7.63
CA GLY A 97 6.19 -0.57 8.35
C GLY A 97 5.75 0.88 8.40
N LYS A 98 5.33 1.46 7.25
CA LYS A 98 4.79 2.83 7.18
C LYS A 98 3.49 2.97 7.99
N TYR A 99 2.60 1.99 7.91
CA TYR A 99 1.36 2.02 8.67
C TYR A 99 1.58 1.90 10.19
N ARG A 100 2.62 1.18 10.63
CA ARG A 100 3.02 1.10 12.04
C ARG A 100 3.40 2.48 12.60
N LEU A 101 4.18 3.27 11.86
CA LEU A 101 4.52 4.64 12.25
C LEU A 101 3.28 5.52 12.43
N TYR A 102 2.28 5.35 11.56
CA TYR A 102 1.00 6.03 11.68
C TYR A 102 0.26 5.63 12.97
N MET A 103 0.19 4.34 13.27
CA MET A 103 -0.45 3.85 14.50
C MET A 103 0.25 4.39 15.76
N GLU A 104 1.58 4.36 15.78
CA GLU A 104 2.38 4.89 16.89
C GLU A 104 2.15 6.40 17.09
N ALA A 105 2.05 7.17 16.01
CA ALA A 105 1.83 8.62 16.06
C ALA A 105 0.40 9.02 16.45
N THR A 106 -0.60 8.17 16.18
CA THR A 106 -2.02 8.52 16.30
C THR A 106 -2.80 7.73 17.36
N GLY A 107 -2.21 6.67 17.89
CA GLY A 107 -2.91 5.74 18.80
C GLY A 107 -3.98 4.87 18.12
N LYS A 108 -4.04 4.82 16.79
CA LYS A 108 -5.00 3.98 16.06
C LYS A 108 -4.73 2.49 16.32
N PRO A 109 -5.78 1.66 16.44
CA PRO A 109 -5.63 0.23 16.68
C PRO A 109 -4.99 -0.48 15.48
N ALA A 110 -4.24 -1.54 15.77
CA ALA A 110 -3.63 -2.35 14.72
C ALA A 110 -4.68 -3.10 13.89
N PRO A 111 -4.52 -3.16 12.56
CA PRO A 111 -5.29 -4.07 11.73
C PRO A 111 -5.14 -5.53 12.19
N ARG A 112 -6.19 -6.33 11.95
CA ARG A 112 -6.22 -7.74 12.37
C ARG A 112 -4.98 -8.53 11.95
N GLU A 113 -4.48 -8.29 10.74
CA GLU A 113 -3.38 -9.07 10.17
C GLU A 113 -1.99 -8.71 10.74
N PHE A 114 -1.89 -7.71 11.61
CA PHE A 114 -0.63 -7.38 12.29
C PHE A 114 -0.10 -8.49 13.22
N VAL A 115 -0.96 -9.42 13.62
CA VAL A 115 -0.55 -10.62 14.38
C VAL A 115 -0.30 -11.84 13.48
N ASN A 116 -0.54 -11.73 12.17
CA ASN A 116 -0.36 -12.80 11.22
C ASN A 116 1.03 -12.74 10.59
N ALA A 117 1.95 -13.62 10.97
CA ALA A 117 3.32 -13.66 10.50
C ALA A 117 3.49 -13.77 8.96
N ARG A 118 2.43 -14.16 8.24
CA ARG A 118 2.44 -14.25 6.78
C ARG A 118 2.12 -12.92 6.09
N LEU A 119 1.59 -11.93 6.83
CA LEU A 119 1.04 -10.67 6.29
C LEU A 119 1.55 -9.43 7.05
N ASN A 120 2.48 -9.57 7.99
CA ASN A 120 2.93 -8.47 8.86
C ASN A 120 4.41 -8.09 8.70
N HIS A 121 5.08 -8.59 7.68
CA HIS A 121 6.45 -8.17 7.42
C HIS A 121 6.49 -6.68 7.06
N PRO A 122 7.44 -5.89 7.60
CA PRO A 122 7.47 -4.42 7.41
C PRO A 122 7.42 -3.95 5.95
N LEU A 123 7.94 -4.72 5.02
CA LEU A 123 7.94 -4.40 3.58
C LEU A 123 6.71 -4.92 2.82
N GLN A 124 5.82 -5.70 3.43
CA GLN A 124 4.57 -6.11 2.79
C GLN A 124 3.56 -4.96 2.82
N PRO A 125 2.61 -4.88 1.87
CA PRO A 125 1.53 -3.91 1.93
C PRO A 125 0.65 -4.15 3.17
N VAL A 126 0.18 -3.08 3.78
CA VAL A 126 -0.82 -3.18 4.83
C VAL A 126 -2.14 -3.66 4.25
N VAL A 127 -2.77 -4.62 4.92
CA VAL A 127 -4.07 -5.18 4.54
C VAL A 127 -5.03 -5.21 5.72
N SER A 128 -6.27 -5.59 5.47
CA SER A 128 -7.34 -5.60 6.49
C SER A 128 -7.60 -4.22 7.09
N VAL A 129 -7.46 -3.20 6.27
CA VAL A 129 -7.82 -1.81 6.52
C VAL A 129 -9.10 -1.47 5.75
N SER A 130 -10.03 -0.73 6.38
CA SER A 130 -11.22 -0.20 5.72
C SER A 130 -10.85 0.99 4.82
N TRP A 131 -11.78 1.41 3.98
CA TRP A 131 -11.63 2.64 3.20
C TRP A 131 -11.39 3.86 4.10
N HIS A 132 -12.09 3.92 5.25
CA HIS A 132 -11.92 4.99 6.24
C HIS A 132 -10.52 4.97 6.86
N ASP A 133 -10.00 3.78 7.24
CA ASP A 133 -8.64 3.65 7.77
C ASP A 133 -7.59 4.10 6.75
N ALA A 134 -7.78 3.74 5.48
CA ALA A 134 -6.89 4.13 4.38
C ALA A 134 -6.93 5.64 4.11
N LYS A 135 -8.13 6.24 4.10
CA LYS A 135 -8.31 7.69 3.96
C LYS A 135 -7.66 8.46 5.10
N ASP A 136 -7.89 8.03 6.35
CA ASP A 136 -7.29 8.65 7.54
C ASP A 136 -5.75 8.62 7.49
N TYR A 137 -5.17 7.48 7.06
CA TYR A 137 -3.72 7.38 6.86
C TYR A 137 -3.23 8.38 5.81
N CYS A 138 -3.87 8.44 4.64
CA CYS A 138 -3.46 9.36 3.59
C CYS A 138 -3.56 10.82 4.06
N LEU A 139 -4.62 11.19 4.78
CA LEU A 139 -4.76 12.54 5.35
C LEU A 139 -3.68 12.85 6.40
N TRP A 140 -3.35 11.89 7.27
CA TRP A 140 -2.26 12.04 8.23
C TRP A 140 -0.92 12.30 7.54
N SER A 141 -0.66 11.61 6.44
CA SER A 141 0.53 11.80 5.61
C SER A 141 0.45 13.02 4.67
N LYS A 142 -0.56 13.90 4.82
CA LYS A 142 -0.82 15.09 3.98
C LYS A 142 -1.09 14.74 2.51
N LYS A 143 -1.69 13.59 2.28
CA LYS A 143 -2.08 13.03 0.99
C LYS A 143 -3.57 12.71 0.99
N ARG A 144 -4.06 12.10 -0.06
CA ARG A 144 -5.41 11.55 -0.17
C ARG A 144 -5.39 10.22 -0.90
N LEU A 145 -6.50 9.50 -0.88
CA LEU A 145 -6.68 8.34 -1.76
C LEU A 145 -6.67 8.80 -3.24
N PRO A 146 -6.17 7.97 -4.16
CA PRO A 146 -6.30 8.25 -5.59
C PRO A 146 -7.77 8.17 -6.02
N THR A 147 -8.15 8.99 -6.97
CA THR A 147 -9.34 8.69 -7.76
C THR A 147 -9.08 7.47 -8.63
N GLU A 148 -10.15 6.79 -9.06
CA GLU A 148 -10.06 5.67 -10.00
C GLU A 148 -9.32 6.07 -11.29
N LEU A 149 -9.59 7.29 -11.78
CA LEU A 149 -8.94 7.87 -12.96
C LEU A 149 -7.42 8.05 -12.77
N GLU A 150 -7.01 8.60 -11.64
CA GLU A 150 -5.59 8.80 -11.30
C GLU A 150 -4.87 7.47 -11.17
N TRP A 151 -5.50 6.50 -10.48
CA TRP A 151 -4.94 5.18 -10.30
C TRP A 151 -4.72 4.48 -11.65
N GLU A 152 -5.74 4.48 -12.53
CA GLU A 152 -5.67 3.79 -13.82
C GLU A 152 -4.67 4.48 -14.76
N LYS A 153 -4.62 5.81 -14.81
CA LYS A 153 -3.58 6.54 -15.57
C LYS A 153 -2.18 6.17 -15.10
N ALA A 154 -1.96 6.13 -13.78
CA ALA A 154 -0.66 5.77 -13.21
C ALA A 154 -0.23 4.34 -13.58
N ALA A 155 -1.19 3.42 -13.72
CA ALA A 155 -0.96 2.03 -14.07
C ALA A 155 -0.71 1.81 -15.57
N ARG A 156 -1.50 2.45 -16.45
CA ARG A 156 -1.54 2.16 -17.88
C ARG A 156 -0.75 3.13 -18.75
N GLY A 157 -0.38 4.30 -18.22
CA GLY A 157 0.16 5.35 -19.07
C GLY A 157 -0.92 5.96 -19.97
N ASN A 158 -0.53 6.35 -21.19
CA ASN A 158 -1.41 6.97 -22.18
C ASN A 158 -1.69 6.11 -23.44
N ASP A 159 -1.11 4.90 -23.51
CA ASP A 159 -1.13 4.03 -24.69
C ASP A 159 -2.15 2.86 -24.59
N LYS A 160 -3.04 2.88 -23.59
CA LYS A 160 -4.13 1.90 -23.44
C LYS A 160 -3.66 0.45 -23.25
N ARG A 161 -2.45 0.22 -22.74
CA ARG A 161 -1.92 -1.12 -22.50
C ARG A 161 -2.78 -1.95 -21.53
N TYR A 162 -2.76 -3.29 -21.70
CA TYR A 162 -3.55 -4.20 -20.87
C TYR A 162 -2.97 -4.42 -19.48
N TYR A 163 -1.65 -4.31 -19.32
CA TYR A 163 -0.93 -4.43 -18.04
C TYR A 163 0.06 -3.26 -17.88
N PRO A 164 0.52 -2.97 -16.68
CA PRO A 164 1.53 -1.93 -16.49
C PRO A 164 2.77 -2.09 -17.37
N TRP A 165 3.21 -3.33 -17.61
CA TRP A 165 4.38 -3.69 -18.43
C TRP A 165 4.10 -3.82 -19.93
N GLY A 166 2.87 -3.68 -20.40
CA GLY A 166 2.51 -3.80 -21.81
C GLY A 166 1.30 -4.71 -22.06
N ASN A 167 1.22 -5.28 -23.28
CA ASN A 167 0.02 -6.02 -23.69
C ASN A 167 0.15 -7.55 -23.55
N LYS A 168 1.35 -8.07 -23.29
CA LYS A 168 1.55 -9.51 -23.13
C LYS A 168 1.22 -9.93 -21.69
N PRO A 169 0.29 -10.89 -21.49
CA PRO A 169 0.05 -11.47 -20.17
C PRO A 169 1.30 -12.22 -19.69
N ASP A 170 1.79 -11.86 -18.50
CA ASP A 170 2.93 -12.54 -17.88
C ASP A 170 2.79 -12.50 -16.35
N ALA A 171 2.46 -13.64 -15.76
CA ALA A 171 2.27 -13.75 -14.32
C ALA A 171 3.59 -13.64 -13.52
N LEU A 172 4.76 -13.67 -14.18
CA LEU A 172 6.05 -13.45 -13.51
C LEU A 172 6.31 -11.99 -13.16
N ASN A 173 5.53 -11.07 -13.74
CA ASN A 173 5.65 -9.64 -13.52
C ASN A 173 4.76 -9.12 -12.39
N ALA A 174 4.02 -10.00 -11.69
CA ALA A 174 3.08 -9.60 -10.65
C ALA A 174 2.86 -10.71 -9.61
N ASN A 175 2.50 -10.33 -8.39
CA ASN A 175 2.02 -11.27 -7.39
C ASN A 175 0.52 -11.53 -7.61
N VAL A 176 0.18 -12.63 -8.28
CA VAL A 176 -1.19 -13.06 -8.61
C VAL A 176 -1.37 -14.55 -8.30
N ARG A 177 -2.62 -15.00 -8.26
CA ARG A 177 -2.91 -16.42 -8.03
C ARG A 177 -2.33 -17.29 -9.15
N GLY A 178 -1.42 -18.18 -8.80
CA GLY A 178 -0.82 -19.10 -9.78
C GLY A 178 0.46 -19.75 -9.27
N LYS A 179 1.22 -20.30 -10.21
CA LYS A 179 2.55 -20.85 -9.95
C LYS A 179 3.56 -19.93 -10.64
N GLY A 180 4.48 -19.34 -9.92
CA GLY A 180 5.57 -18.59 -10.54
C GLY A 180 6.16 -17.46 -9.71
N ASP A 181 5.36 -16.80 -8.89
CA ASP A 181 5.82 -15.69 -8.05
C ASP A 181 6.42 -16.12 -6.70
N ASN A 182 6.24 -17.39 -6.31
CA ASN A 182 6.67 -17.98 -5.02
C ASN A 182 6.01 -17.37 -3.77
N TYR A 183 4.92 -16.59 -3.93
CA TYR A 183 4.17 -16.02 -2.84
C TYR A 183 2.77 -16.66 -2.73
N ARG A 184 2.38 -17.03 -1.51
CA ARG A 184 1.02 -17.53 -1.20
C ARG A 184 0.10 -16.46 -0.63
N ASN A 185 0.67 -15.31 -0.31
CA ASN A 185 0.03 -14.11 0.21
C ASN A 185 0.72 -12.90 -0.40
N THR A 186 0.63 -11.72 0.24
CA THR A 186 1.33 -10.53 -0.25
C THR A 186 2.85 -10.74 -0.33
N SER A 187 3.46 -10.17 -1.35
CA SER A 187 4.92 -10.02 -1.46
C SER A 187 5.38 -8.71 -0.82
N PRO A 188 6.66 -8.53 -0.53
CA PRO A 188 7.23 -7.21 -0.29
C PRO A 188 6.90 -6.27 -1.46
N VAL A 189 6.56 -5.01 -1.16
CA VAL A 189 6.27 -4.01 -2.20
C VAL A 189 7.48 -3.82 -3.13
N GLY A 190 7.24 -3.62 -4.42
CA GLY A 190 8.29 -3.45 -5.43
C GLY A 190 9.07 -4.72 -5.78
N LYS A 191 8.57 -5.89 -5.42
CA LYS A 191 9.26 -7.17 -5.67
C LYS A 191 9.38 -7.53 -7.15
N PHE A 192 8.53 -6.98 -7.99
CA PHE A 192 8.42 -7.30 -9.42
C PHE A 192 8.81 -6.09 -10.28
N PRO A 193 10.10 -5.79 -10.47
CA PRO A 193 10.55 -4.59 -11.18
C PRO A 193 10.09 -4.55 -12.65
N GLU A 194 10.00 -5.70 -13.31
CA GLU A 194 9.50 -5.82 -14.68
C GLU A 194 7.98 -5.59 -14.79
N GLY A 195 7.28 -5.58 -13.64
CA GLY A 195 5.87 -5.24 -13.52
C GLY A 195 5.58 -3.75 -13.37
N ALA A 196 6.60 -2.90 -13.42
CA ALA A 196 6.44 -1.45 -13.28
C ALA A 196 5.59 -0.84 -14.40
N SER A 197 4.84 0.20 -14.04
CA SER A 197 4.09 1.01 -15.02
C SER A 197 5.04 1.85 -15.89
N PRO A 198 4.55 2.47 -16.99
CA PRO A 198 5.36 3.37 -17.82
C PRO A 198 6.01 4.52 -17.06
N TYR A 199 5.40 4.89 -15.94
CA TYR A 199 5.92 5.95 -15.07
C TYR A 199 6.84 5.43 -13.96
N GLY A 200 6.98 4.10 -13.82
CA GLY A 200 7.78 3.47 -12.76
C GLY A 200 7.00 3.23 -11.46
N VAL A 201 5.68 3.31 -11.48
CA VAL A 201 4.83 2.92 -10.34
C VAL A 201 4.78 1.42 -10.26
N MET A 202 5.00 0.85 -9.07
CA MET A 202 5.13 -0.58 -8.82
C MET A 202 3.82 -1.20 -8.34
N ASP A 203 3.68 -2.51 -8.53
CA ASP A 203 2.60 -3.33 -8.00
C ASP A 203 1.19 -2.89 -8.44
N MET A 204 1.09 -2.22 -9.62
CA MET A 204 -0.20 -1.79 -10.20
C MET A 204 -1.02 -2.94 -10.81
N SER A 205 -0.52 -4.18 -10.70
CA SER A 205 -1.20 -5.43 -11.05
C SER A 205 -0.84 -6.48 -10.01
N GLY A 206 -1.81 -7.01 -9.29
CA GLY A 206 -1.62 -8.02 -8.25
C GLY A 206 -1.25 -7.44 -6.88
N ASN A 207 -0.64 -8.24 -6.05
CA ASN A 207 -0.28 -8.00 -4.66
C ASN A 207 -1.51 -7.72 -3.77
N VAL A 208 -2.06 -6.51 -3.76
CA VAL A 208 -3.33 -6.21 -3.10
C VAL A 208 -4.25 -5.38 -3.97
N TRP A 209 -5.56 -5.58 -3.85
CA TRP A 209 -6.53 -4.61 -4.32
C TRP A 209 -6.32 -3.30 -3.57
N GLU A 210 -6.50 -2.18 -4.25
CA GLU A 210 -6.25 -0.85 -3.68
C GLU A 210 -7.50 0.00 -3.63
N TRP A 211 -7.78 0.56 -2.45
CA TRP A 211 -8.87 1.50 -2.27
C TRP A 211 -8.68 2.76 -3.12
N THR A 212 -9.77 3.20 -3.78
CA THR A 212 -9.86 4.51 -4.43
C THR A 212 -10.91 5.39 -3.76
N GLU A 213 -10.92 6.70 -4.08
CA GLU A 213 -11.88 7.65 -3.52
C GLU A 213 -13.29 7.44 -4.07
N ASN A 214 -13.44 6.89 -5.29
CA ASN A 214 -14.70 6.84 -6.01
C ASN A 214 -15.70 5.83 -5.46
N TRP A 215 -16.97 6.21 -5.49
CA TRP A 215 -18.06 5.27 -5.42
C TRP A 215 -18.14 4.45 -6.70
N TYR A 216 -18.64 3.22 -6.58
CA TYR A 216 -18.81 2.33 -7.72
C TYR A 216 -20.02 2.76 -8.57
N GLN A 217 -19.75 3.65 -9.51
CA GLN A 217 -20.73 4.19 -10.47
C GLN A 217 -20.39 3.71 -11.88
N PRO A 218 -21.35 3.67 -12.83
CA PRO A 218 -21.03 3.36 -14.22
C PRO A 218 -20.09 4.42 -14.80
N HIS A 219 -19.22 4.01 -15.73
CA HIS A 219 -18.45 4.97 -16.53
C HIS A 219 -19.39 5.82 -17.40
N PRO A 220 -19.01 7.05 -17.75
CA PRO A 220 -19.79 7.85 -18.69
C PRO A 220 -20.02 7.10 -20.00
N GLY A 221 -21.30 6.98 -20.41
CA GLY A 221 -21.70 6.24 -21.60
C GLY A 221 -21.81 4.72 -21.43
N ASN A 222 -21.61 4.17 -20.23
CA ASN A 222 -21.87 2.76 -19.97
C ASN A 222 -23.39 2.53 -19.83
N GLU A 223 -23.95 1.73 -20.73
CA GLU A 223 -25.40 1.37 -20.74
C GLU A 223 -25.68 0.06 -19.98
N HIS A 224 -24.64 -0.61 -19.48
CA HIS A 224 -24.80 -1.84 -18.70
C HIS A 224 -25.42 -1.52 -17.33
N THR A 225 -26.56 -2.12 -17.06
CA THR A 225 -27.23 -2.01 -15.76
C THR A 225 -26.59 -2.97 -14.75
N ASN A 226 -26.31 -2.47 -13.54
CA ASN A 226 -25.76 -3.27 -12.46
C ASN A 226 -26.34 -2.74 -11.12
N ASP A 227 -27.07 -3.59 -10.41
CA ASP A 227 -27.70 -3.26 -9.12
C ASP A 227 -26.69 -2.89 -8.02
N LEU A 228 -25.40 -3.07 -8.28
CA LEU A 228 -24.32 -2.71 -7.36
C LEU A 228 -23.80 -1.29 -7.59
N TYR A 229 -24.22 -0.59 -8.65
CA TYR A 229 -23.91 0.81 -8.85
C TYR A 229 -24.58 1.68 -7.79
N GLY A 230 -23.94 2.76 -7.42
CA GLY A 230 -24.44 3.71 -6.43
C GLY A 230 -23.44 4.04 -5.33
N GLU A 231 -23.91 4.72 -4.29
CA GLU A 231 -23.09 5.12 -3.13
C GLU A 231 -23.06 4.05 -2.02
N ARG A 232 -22.93 2.79 -2.41
CA ARG A 232 -22.86 1.66 -1.49
C ARG A 232 -21.47 1.04 -1.45
N PHE A 233 -20.81 0.94 -2.60
CA PHE A 233 -19.49 0.32 -2.73
C PHE A 233 -18.46 1.34 -3.20
N LYS A 234 -17.25 1.25 -2.67
CA LYS A 234 -16.07 1.95 -3.20
C LYS A 234 -15.39 1.11 -4.26
N VAL A 235 -14.84 1.78 -5.28
CA VAL A 235 -14.02 1.11 -6.29
C VAL A 235 -12.69 0.70 -5.67
N ILE A 236 -12.27 -0.53 -5.96
CA ILE A 236 -10.92 -1.04 -5.71
C ILE A 236 -10.27 -1.45 -7.02
N LYS A 237 -8.96 -1.29 -7.16
CA LYS A 237 -8.22 -1.48 -8.40
C LYS A 237 -7.05 -2.44 -8.23
N GLY A 238 -6.56 -3.02 -9.34
CA GLY A 238 -5.28 -3.70 -9.44
C GLY A 238 -5.28 -5.21 -9.25
N GLY A 239 -6.33 -5.80 -8.72
CA GLY A 239 -6.29 -7.23 -8.34
C GLY A 239 -5.44 -7.48 -7.09
N SER A 240 -5.17 -8.73 -6.79
CA SER A 240 -4.40 -9.11 -5.60
C SER A 240 -3.68 -10.45 -5.79
N TRP A 241 -2.87 -10.85 -4.81
CA TRP A 241 -2.24 -12.19 -4.73
C TRP A 241 -3.24 -13.35 -4.86
N TYR A 242 -4.52 -13.09 -4.64
CA TYR A 242 -5.60 -14.07 -4.74
C TYR A 242 -6.37 -14.01 -6.08
N SER A 243 -6.13 -12.98 -6.87
CA SER A 243 -6.76 -12.76 -8.18
C SER A 243 -6.02 -13.49 -9.29
N THR A 244 -6.74 -13.97 -10.29
CA THR A 244 -6.16 -14.41 -11.56
C THR A 244 -5.63 -13.22 -12.34
N LEU A 245 -4.76 -13.45 -13.32
CA LEU A 245 -4.09 -12.36 -14.05
C LEU A 245 -5.07 -11.50 -14.86
N ASP A 246 -6.19 -12.05 -15.34
CA ASP A 246 -7.27 -11.28 -15.97
C ASP A 246 -7.87 -10.23 -15.06
N LEU A 247 -8.08 -10.57 -13.77
CA LEU A 247 -8.59 -9.65 -12.74
C LEU A 247 -7.54 -8.66 -12.24
N ALA A 248 -6.28 -8.82 -12.60
CA ALA A 248 -5.20 -7.90 -12.30
C ALA A 248 -4.91 -6.88 -13.41
N ARG A 249 -5.72 -6.86 -14.50
CA ARG A 249 -5.65 -5.80 -15.51
C ARG A 249 -6.03 -4.45 -14.91
N PRO A 250 -5.29 -3.37 -15.16
CA PRO A 250 -5.62 -2.04 -14.62
C PRO A 250 -7.01 -1.52 -14.95
N ALA A 251 -7.63 -1.94 -16.06
CA ALA A 251 -9.00 -1.55 -16.40
C ALA A 251 -10.06 -2.21 -15.51
N ILE A 252 -9.75 -3.38 -14.92
CA ILE A 252 -10.68 -4.10 -14.04
C ILE A 252 -11.11 -3.23 -12.87
N ARG A 253 -12.39 -3.31 -12.54
CA ARG A 253 -13.04 -2.60 -11.47
C ARG A 253 -13.52 -3.59 -10.40
N GLY A 254 -12.82 -3.66 -9.28
CA GLY A 254 -13.34 -4.32 -8.09
C GLY A 254 -14.24 -3.36 -7.29
N LYS A 255 -14.97 -3.94 -6.34
CA LYS A 255 -15.84 -3.18 -5.44
C LYS A 255 -15.88 -3.78 -4.05
N ALA A 256 -15.92 -2.93 -3.03
CA ALA A 256 -16.00 -3.35 -1.64
C ALA A 256 -16.79 -2.32 -0.82
N LEU A 257 -17.50 -2.79 0.22
CA LEU A 257 -18.14 -1.88 1.18
C LEU A 257 -17.05 -1.08 1.93
N PRO A 258 -17.26 0.22 2.21
CA PRO A 258 -16.26 1.06 2.88
C PRO A 258 -15.72 0.48 4.19
N GLU A 259 -16.53 -0.28 4.93
CA GLU A 259 -16.18 -0.88 6.21
C GLU A 259 -15.45 -2.22 6.08
N GLN A 260 -15.39 -2.81 4.88
CA GLN A 260 -14.77 -4.12 4.68
C GLN A 260 -13.27 -4.08 4.96
N LYS A 261 -12.82 -5.09 5.70
CA LYS A 261 -11.41 -5.32 6.05
C LYS A 261 -10.99 -6.70 5.56
N LYS A 262 -10.46 -6.77 4.35
CA LYS A 262 -10.02 -8.02 3.72
C LYS A 262 -8.50 -8.11 3.68
N ASN A 263 -7.96 -9.32 3.86
CA ASN A 263 -6.52 -9.58 3.85
C ASN A 263 -5.86 -9.51 2.46
N TYR A 264 -6.60 -9.05 1.48
CA TYR A 264 -6.17 -8.82 0.10
C TYR A 264 -6.54 -7.42 -0.41
N ILE A 265 -6.95 -6.50 0.48
CA ILE A 265 -7.22 -5.10 0.17
C ILE A 265 -6.30 -4.22 1.01
N GLY A 266 -5.52 -3.39 0.34
CA GLY A 266 -4.66 -2.35 0.87
C GLY A 266 -4.92 -1.02 0.16
N PHE A 267 -3.91 -0.16 0.04
CA PHE A 267 -4.03 1.14 -0.61
C PHE A 267 -2.67 1.80 -0.85
N ARG A 268 -2.69 2.84 -1.68
CA ARG A 268 -1.63 3.86 -1.82
C ARG A 268 -2.24 5.24 -1.80
N CYS A 269 -1.41 6.28 -1.66
CA CYS A 269 -1.88 7.65 -1.61
C CYS A 269 -1.39 8.47 -2.81
N VAL A 270 -2.07 9.58 -3.06
CA VAL A 270 -1.69 10.61 -4.03
C VAL A 270 -1.61 11.98 -3.37
N ALA A 271 -0.81 12.87 -3.97
CA ALA A 271 -0.74 14.27 -3.60
C ALA A 271 -0.90 15.14 -4.85
N SER A 272 -1.45 16.34 -4.68
CA SER A 272 -1.39 17.36 -5.71
C SER A 272 0.08 17.73 -6.01
N LYS A 273 0.33 18.18 -7.24
CA LYS A 273 1.68 18.65 -7.66
C LYS A 273 2.12 19.83 -6.83
#